data_7d1202ef5358d5e81246bc4eae36377f
#
_entry.id   7d1202ef5358d5e81246bc4eae36377f
#
_cell.length_a   1.000
_cell.length_b   1.000
_cell.length_c   1.000
_cell.angle_alpha   90.00
_cell.angle_beta   90.00
_cell.angle_gamma   90.00
#
_symmetry.space_group_name_H-M   'P 1'
#
loop_
_entity.id
_entity.type
_entity.pdbx_description
1 polymer ?
#
loop_
_entity_poly.entity_id
_entity_poly.type
_entity_poly.pdbx_seq_one_letter_code
_entity_poly.pdbx_strand_id
1 'polypeptide(L)'
;INSEHCRHKIFGGTFVIDGVEQESSLFQMIKKTTQENPNKIISAYKDNVAFAEGPVIEQFAPADQSKSDYFQIKDVKSVISLKAETHNFPTTVEPFNGASTGTGGEIRDRMGGGKGSWPIAGTAVYMTSYPRTEEGRPWEEILPVRKWLYQTPEQILIKASNGASDFGNKFGQPLICGSVLTF
;
A
#
# COMPACT_ATOMS: atom_id res chain seq x y z
N ILE A 1 -3.22 -13.52 5.76
CA ILE A 1 -4.03 -13.83 6.97
C ILE A 1 -3.81 -12.75 8.03
N ASN A 2 -2.57 -12.52 8.41
CA ASN A 2 -2.28 -11.60 9.50
C ASN A 2 -2.69 -10.15 9.20
N SER A 3 -2.54 -9.66 7.98
CA SER A 3 -2.86 -8.29 7.64
C SER A 3 -4.34 -7.95 7.82
N GLU A 4 -5.22 -8.80 7.37
CA GLU A 4 -6.66 -8.62 7.54
C GLU A 4 -7.10 -8.76 9.01
N HIS A 5 -6.53 -9.70 9.73
CA HIS A 5 -6.87 -9.95 11.13
C HIS A 5 -6.18 -9.00 12.11
N CYS A 6 -5.02 -8.43 11.78
CA CYS A 6 -4.34 -7.48 12.64
C CYS A 6 -5.22 -6.29 13.02
N ARG A 7 -5.97 -5.73 12.08
CA ARG A 7 -6.88 -4.61 12.38
C ARG A 7 -7.96 -4.98 13.38
N HIS A 8 -8.55 -6.17 13.25
CA HIS A 8 -9.68 -6.58 14.08
C HIS A 8 -9.26 -7.24 15.39
N LYS A 9 -8.20 -8.03 15.38
CA LYS A 9 -7.81 -8.85 16.53
C LYS A 9 -6.62 -8.29 17.31
N ILE A 10 -5.61 -7.77 16.65
CA ILE A 10 -4.45 -7.19 17.32
C ILE A 10 -4.68 -5.71 17.59
N PHE A 11 -4.92 -4.92 16.55
CA PHE A 11 -5.10 -3.48 16.72
C PHE A 11 -6.41 -3.09 17.42
N GLY A 12 -7.42 -3.93 17.40
CA GLY A 12 -8.67 -3.76 18.16
C GLY A 12 -8.71 -4.48 19.49
N GLY A 13 -7.65 -5.19 19.87
CA GLY A 13 -7.57 -5.94 21.12
C GLY A 13 -7.40 -5.08 22.37
N THR A 14 -7.66 -5.68 23.53
CA THR A 14 -7.35 -5.09 24.83
C THR A 14 -5.88 -5.28 25.15
N PHE A 15 -5.22 -4.24 25.59
CA PHE A 15 -3.80 -4.26 25.95
C PHE A 15 -3.64 -4.10 27.45
N VAL A 16 -2.80 -4.96 28.02
CA VAL A 16 -2.38 -4.85 29.41
C VAL A 16 -0.89 -4.56 29.44
N ILE A 17 -0.50 -3.42 30.00
CA ILE A 17 0.89 -2.98 30.14
C ILE A 17 1.21 -2.91 31.63
N ASP A 18 2.21 -3.66 32.08
CA ASP A 18 2.62 -3.74 33.48
C ASP A 18 1.45 -4.04 34.46
N GLY A 19 0.54 -4.92 34.03
CA GLY A 19 -0.63 -5.30 34.80
C GLY A 19 -1.80 -4.31 34.75
N VAL A 20 -1.68 -3.22 34.02
CA VAL A 20 -2.74 -2.18 33.87
C VAL A 20 -3.38 -2.30 32.50
N GLU A 21 -4.68 -2.53 32.48
CA GLU A 21 -5.46 -2.51 31.25
C GLU A 21 -5.53 -1.10 30.68
N GLN A 22 -5.25 -0.98 29.38
CA GLN A 22 -5.27 0.31 28.69
C GLN A 22 -6.69 0.64 28.22
N GLU A 23 -7.11 1.88 28.40
CA GLU A 23 -8.43 2.37 28.01
C GLU A 23 -8.67 2.35 26.49
N SER A 24 -7.60 2.40 25.70
CA SER A 24 -7.66 2.48 24.26
C SER A 24 -6.95 1.33 23.58
N SER A 25 -7.57 0.77 22.54
CA SER A 25 -6.89 -0.14 21.63
C SER A 25 -5.82 0.59 20.79
N LEU A 26 -4.89 -0.15 20.20
CA LEU A 26 -3.88 0.42 19.30
C LEU A 26 -4.52 1.20 18.14
N PHE A 27 -5.62 0.70 17.60
CA PHE A 27 -6.32 1.38 16.50
C PHE A 27 -6.96 2.69 16.95
N GLN A 28 -7.50 2.74 18.16
CA GLN A 28 -8.01 4.00 18.75
C GLN A 28 -6.89 5.01 18.98
N MET A 29 -5.70 4.54 19.43
CA MET A 29 -4.53 5.41 19.58
C MET A 29 -4.07 5.99 18.24
N ILE A 30 -4.05 5.17 17.17
CA ILE A 30 -3.74 5.63 15.81
C ILE A 30 -4.75 6.69 15.35
N LYS A 31 -6.05 6.45 15.52
CA LYS A 31 -7.08 7.42 15.16
C LYS A 31 -6.99 8.72 15.96
N LYS A 32 -6.63 8.63 17.23
CA LYS A 32 -6.46 9.79 18.11
C LYS A 32 -5.40 10.74 17.55
N THR A 33 -4.32 10.26 16.95
CA THR A 33 -3.30 11.13 16.36
C THR A 33 -3.88 12.06 15.28
N THR A 34 -4.78 11.53 14.45
CA THR A 34 -5.48 12.30 13.43
C THR A 34 -6.53 13.25 14.03
N GLN A 35 -7.18 12.86 15.11
CA GLN A 35 -8.16 13.70 15.81
C GLN A 35 -7.51 14.92 16.48
N GLU A 36 -6.37 14.69 17.14
CA GLU A 36 -5.62 15.76 17.82
C GLU A 36 -4.89 16.69 16.84
N ASN A 37 -4.41 16.13 15.73
CA ASN A 37 -3.67 16.86 14.70
C ASN A 37 -4.20 16.53 13.30
N PRO A 38 -5.37 17.05 12.91
CA PRO A 38 -5.95 16.76 11.60
C PRO A 38 -5.12 17.33 10.45
N ASN A 39 -4.33 18.37 10.69
CA ASN A 39 -3.49 19.03 9.69
C ASN A 39 -4.25 19.27 8.37
N LYS A 40 -3.69 18.77 7.27
CA LYS A 40 -4.29 18.87 5.93
C LYS A 40 -5.09 17.63 5.51
N ILE A 41 -5.51 16.80 6.46
CA ILE A 41 -6.28 15.58 6.15
C ILE A 41 -7.71 15.99 5.81
N ILE A 42 -8.16 15.57 4.62
CA ILE A 42 -9.55 15.75 4.16
C ILE A 42 -10.39 14.55 4.58
N SER A 43 -9.86 13.35 4.40
CA SER A 43 -10.54 12.10 4.76
C SER A 43 -9.54 11.00 5.08
N ALA A 44 -9.76 10.32 6.20
CA ALA A 44 -9.01 9.12 6.58
C ALA A 44 -9.92 8.16 7.35
N TYR A 45 -9.63 6.87 7.30
CA TYR A 45 -10.34 5.78 8.00
C TYR A 45 -11.83 5.60 7.62
N LYS A 46 -12.29 6.20 6.53
CA LYS A 46 -13.67 6.10 6.05
C LYS A 46 -13.80 5.21 4.82
N ASP A 47 -12.74 5.10 4.05
CA ASP A 47 -12.70 4.35 2.80
C ASP A 47 -11.32 3.71 2.63
N ASN A 48 -11.14 2.99 1.54
CA ASN A 48 -9.89 2.30 1.18
C ASN A 48 -8.74 3.25 0.82
N VAL A 49 -9.03 4.53 0.65
CA VAL A 49 -8.07 5.57 0.30
C VAL A 49 -8.17 6.74 1.27
N ALA A 50 -7.06 7.35 1.61
CA ALA A 50 -7.00 8.58 2.38
C ALA A 50 -6.71 9.77 1.46
N PHE A 51 -7.25 10.94 1.84
CA PHE A 51 -7.09 12.18 1.10
C PHE A 51 -6.53 13.29 2.00
N ALA A 52 -5.56 14.02 1.46
CA ALA A 52 -5.00 15.22 2.06
C ALA A 52 -5.02 16.39 1.07
N GLU A 53 -5.02 17.62 1.57
CA GLU A 53 -4.88 18.79 0.72
C GLU A 53 -3.52 18.78 0.02
N GLY A 54 -3.55 18.96 -1.29
CA GLY A 54 -2.37 19.13 -2.11
C GLY A 54 -2.03 20.59 -2.36
N PRO A 55 -0.96 20.86 -3.10
CA PRO A 55 -0.64 22.20 -3.55
C PRO A 55 -1.67 22.72 -4.58
N VAL A 56 -1.69 24.02 -4.78
CA VAL A 56 -2.30 24.59 -5.97
C VAL A 56 -1.41 24.27 -7.16
N ILE A 57 -2.00 23.70 -8.21
CA ILE A 57 -1.31 23.31 -9.43
C ILE A 57 -1.95 23.99 -10.64
N GLU A 58 -1.15 24.31 -11.64
CA GLU A 58 -1.65 24.74 -12.94
C GLU A 58 -2.06 23.51 -13.75
N GLN A 59 -3.24 23.56 -14.32
CA GLN A 59 -3.76 22.50 -15.18
C GLN A 59 -4.30 23.08 -16.49
N PHE A 60 -3.94 22.46 -17.60
CA PHE A 60 -4.56 22.70 -18.88
C PHE A 60 -5.87 21.92 -18.95
N ALA A 61 -6.98 22.63 -18.85
CA ALA A 61 -8.30 22.05 -18.73
C ALA A 61 -9.38 22.91 -19.42
N PRO A 62 -10.58 22.35 -19.71
CA PRO A 62 -11.70 23.15 -20.19
C PRO A 62 -12.04 24.29 -19.23
N ALA A 63 -12.39 25.43 -19.77
CA ALA A 63 -12.83 26.58 -18.98
C ALA A 63 -14.05 26.24 -18.11
N ASP A 64 -14.99 25.51 -18.67
CA ASP A 64 -16.12 24.90 -17.96
C ASP A 64 -16.06 23.37 -18.10
N GLN A 65 -15.96 22.67 -16.98
CA GLN A 65 -15.88 21.21 -16.96
C GLN A 65 -17.23 20.50 -17.14
N SER A 66 -18.33 21.23 -17.11
CA SER A 66 -19.68 20.65 -17.26
C SER A 66 -20.13 20.53 -18.71
N LYS A 67 -19.41 21.15 -19.63
CA LYS A 67 -19.72 21.17 -21.09
C LYS A 67 -18.43 21.22 -21.91
N SER A 68 -18.56 21.03 -23.21
CA SER A 68 -17.47 21.31 -24.16
C SER A 68 -17.11 22.78 -24.12
N ASP A 69 -15.85 23.11 -23.94
CA ASP A 69 -15.35 24.47 -23.86
C ASP A 69 -13.87 24.53 -24.27
N TYR A 70 -13.39 25.75 -24.47
CA TYR A 70 -11.98 25.98 -24.77
C TYR A 70 -11.09 25.57 -23.62
N PHE A 71 -9.96 24.96 -23.93
CA PHE A 71 -8.94 24.64 -22.94
C PHE A 71 -8.12 25.88 -22.60
N GLN A 72 -7.85 26.04 -21.34
CA GLN A 72 -7.03 27.12 -20.80
C GLN A 72 -6.21 26.63 -19.61
N ILE A 73 -5.17 27.37 -19.25
CA ILE A 73 -4.42 27.12 -18.03
C ILE A 73 -5.22 27.68 -16.85
N LYS A 74 -5.42 26.87 -15.84
CA LYS A 74 -6.15 27.23 -14.62
C LYS A 74 -5.40 26.76 -13.39
N ASP A 75 -5.46 27.56 -12.34
CA ASP A 75 -5.11 27.13 -11.01
C ASP A 75 -6.19 26.21 -10.43
N VAL A 76 -5.77 25.03 -10.01
CA VAL A 76 -6.62 24.02 -9.41
C VAL A 76 -6.10 23.65 -8.03
N LYS A 77 -6.97 23.67 -7.02
CA LYS A 77 -6.66 23.09 -5.71
C LYS A 77 -6.61 21.58 -5.85
N SER A 78 -5.44 21.01 -5.69
CA SER A 78 -5.25 19.57 -5.81
C SER A 78 -5.53 18.85 -4.48
N VAL A 79 -5.75 17.55 -4.60
CA VAL A 79 -5.88 16.62 -3.48
C VAL A 79 -4.88 15.50 -3.68
N ILE A 80 -4.13 15.17 -2.66
CA ILE A 80 -3.23 14.01 -2.66
C ILE A 80 -4.00 12.82 -2.11
N SER A 81 -4.09 11.76 -2.90
CA SER A 81 -4.63 10.47 -2.45
C SER A 81 -3.51 9.54 -2.04
N LEU A 82 -3.72 8.82 -0.94
CA LEU A 82 -2.78 7.87 -0.36
C LEU A 82 -3.46 6.53 -0.17
N LYS A 83 -2.85 5.48 -0.68
CA LYS A 83 -3.33 4.10 -0.56
C LYS A 83 -2.17 3.18 -0.23
N ALA A 84 -2.36 2.32 0.75
CA ALA A 84 -1.51 1.16 0.98
C ALA A 84 -2.33 -0.11 0.70
N GLU A 85 -1.76 -1.01 -0.08
CA GLU A 85 -2.36 -2.29 -0.43
C GLU A 85 -1.49 -3.43 0.07
N THR A 86 -2.12 -4.45 0.62
CA THR A 86 -1.46 -5.70 1.00
C THR A 86 -1.97 -6.84 0.13
N HIS A 87 -1.07 -7.61 -0.44
CA HIS A 87 -1.43 -8.75 -1.29
C HIS A 87 -0.49 -9.92 -1.02
N ASN A 88 -0.59 -10.50 0.17
CA ASN A 88 0.38 -11.46 0.69
C ASN A 88 0.15 -12.88 0.20
N PHE A 89 -0.96 -13.54 0.57
CA PHE A 89 -1.15 -14.94 0.25
C PHE A 89 -1.17 -15.23 -1.25
N PRO A 90 -1.94 -14.52 -2.09
CA PRO A 90 -1.88 -14.73 -3.54
C PRO A 90 -0.50 -14.50 -4.13
N THR A 91 0.27 -13.54 -3.62
CA THR A 91 1.65 -13.28 -4.05
C THR A 91 2.60 -14.40 -3.63
N THR A 92 2.31 -15.11 -2.55
CA THR A 92 3.10 -16.28 -2.13
C THR A 92 2.88 -17.47 -3.06
N VAL A 93 1.64 -17.68 -3.51
CA VAL A 93 1.26 -18.83 -4.37
C VAL A 93 1.59 -18.58 -5.82
N GLU A 94 1.22 -17.42 -6.35
CA GLU A 94 1.46 -16.99 -7.74
C GLU A 94 2.08 -15.58 -7.74
N PRO A 95 3.38 -15.47 -7.51
CA PRO A 95 4.04 -14.20 -7.19
C PRO A 95 3.88 -13.11 -8.24
N PHE A 96 3.99 -13.43 -9.52
CA PHE A 96 3.84 -12.46 -10.59
C PHE A 96 2.42 -11.89 -10.64
N ASN A 97 1.43 -12.75 -10.77
CA ASN A 97 0.02 -12.33 -10.88
C ASN A 97 -0.51 -11.76 -9.56
N GLY A 98 -0.06 -12.31 -8.44
CA GLY A 98 -0.41 -11.82 -7.11
C GLY A 98 0.07 -10.39 -6.88
N ALA A 99 1.33 -10.10 -7.14
CA ALA A 99 1.89 -8.77 -6.99
C ALA A 99 1.31 -7.77 -8.03
N SER A 100 1.09 -8.24 -9.26
CA SER A 100 0.40 -7.46 -10.29
C SER A 100 -1.01 -7.04 -9.84
N THR A 101 -1.76 -7.97 -9.26
CA THR A 101 -3.10 -7.69 -8.70
C THR A 101 -3.03 -6.72 -7.51
N GLY A 102 -2.03 -6.85 -6.65
CA GLY A 102 -1.80 -5.94 -5.54
C GLY A 102 -1.56 -4.51 -6.00
N THR A 103 -0.65 -4.31 -6.93
CA THR A 103 -0.41 -3.00 -7.57
C THR A 103 -1.67 -2.48 -8.26
N GLY A 104 -2.40 -3.36 -8.96
CA GLY A 104 -3.68 -3.00 -9.57
C GLY A 104 -4.72 -2.55 -8.54
N GLY A 105 -4.76 -3.16 -7.36
CA GLY A 105 -5.68 -2.82 -6.27
C GLY A 105 -5.42 -1.41 -5.74
N GLU A 106 -4.18 -1.08 -5.47
CA GLU A 106 -3.83 0.25 -4.96
C GLU A 106 -4.09 1.36 -5.99
N ILE A 107 -3.86 1.10 -7.28
CA ILE A 107 -4.17 2.04 -8.36
C ILE A 107 -5.68 2.20 -8.50
N ARG A 108 -6.45 1.11 -8.52
CA ARG A 108 -7.91 1.15 -8.66
C ARG A 108 -8.58 1.95 -7.56
N ASP A 109 -8.18 1.76 -6.31
CA ASP A 109 -8.78 2.47 -5.19
C ASP A 109 -8.52 3.98 -5.27
N ARG A 110 -7.32 4.39 -5.68
CA ARG A 110 -7.02 5.80 -5.90
C ARG A 110 -7.77 6.39 -7.08
N MET A 111 -7.84 5.68 -8.20
CA MET A 111 -8.57 6.14 -9.38
C MET A 111 -10.08 6.16 -9.15
N GLY A 112 -10.61 5.21 -8.39
CA GLY A 112 -12.02 5.13 -8.00
C GLY A 112 -12.46 6.22 -7.02
N GLY A 113 -11.53 6.93 -6.41
CA GLY A 113 -11.79 7.97 -5.42
C GLY A 113 -12.35 9.28 -5.97
N GLY A 114 -12.60 9.41 -7.27
CA GLY A 114 -13.25 10.61 -7.78
C GLY A 114 -12.93 11.03 -9.20
N LYS A 115 -12.78 12.33 -9.41
CA LYS A 115 -12.78 13.02 -10.71
C LYS A 115 -11.42 12.98 -11.43
N GLY A 116 -10.91 11.79 -11.64
CA GLY A 116 -9.63 11.58 -12.30
C GLY A 116 -8.46 11.80 -11.35
N SER A 117 -7.80 10.73 -10.93
CA SER A 117 -6.53 10.83 -10.22
C SER A 117 -5.42 10.20 -11.05
N TRP A 118 -4.24 10.77 -10.93
CA TRP A 118 -3.05 10.28 -11.59
C TRP A 118 -2.16 9.55 -10.58
N PRO A 119 -1.73 8.32 -10.88
CA PRO A 119 -0.72 7.65 -10.09
C PRO A 119 0.64 8.34 -10.32
N ILE A 120 1.01 9.22 -9.40
CA ILE A 120 2.25 10.02 -9.53
C ILE A 120 3.45 9.32 -8.90
N ALA A 121 3.23 8.42 -7.96
CA ALA A 121 4.29 7.68 -7.29
C ALA A 121 3.76 6.40 -6.68
N GLY A 122 4.53 5.33 -6.77
CA GLY A 122 4.32 4.08 -6.10
C GLY A 122 5.55 3.64 -5.31
N THR A 123 5.34 2.85 -4.28
CA THR A 123 6.39 2.16 -3.53
C THR A 123 6.04 0.68 -3.44
N ALA A 124 7.05 -0.18 -3.37
CA ALA A 124 6.86 -1.60 -3.19
C ALA A 124 7.68 -2.08 -1.98
N VAL A 125 7.03 -2.81 -1.09
CA VAL A 125 7.68 -3.44 0.06
C VAL A 125 7.42 -4.93 0.00
N TYR A 126 8.49 -5.72 -0.05
CA TYR A 126 8.43 -7.17 -0.07
C TYR A 126 8.95 -7.72 1.25
N MET A 127 8.18 -8.63 1.83
CA MET A 127 8.56 -9.31 3.08
C MET A 127 8.55 -10.81 2.82
N THR A 128 9.70 -11.46 2.95
CA THR A 128 9.85 -12.91 2.79
C THR A 128 10.80 -13.49 3.81
N SER A 129 10.84 -14.82 3.89
CA SER A 129 11.97 -15.48 4.55
C SER A 129 13.26 -15.12 3.82
N TYR A 130 14.37 -15.10 4.54
CA TYR A 130 15.67 -14.79 3.95
C TYR A 130 15.99 -15.75 2.81
N PRO A 131 16.32 -15.25 1.58
CA PRO A 131 16.70 -16.10 0.47
C PRO A 131 18.09 -16.69 0.73
N ARG A 132 18.14 -17.94 1.11
CA ARG A 132 19.39 -18.67 1.34
C ARG A 132 19.94 -19.15 0.03
N THR A 133 20.74 -18.31 -0.63
CA THR A 133 21.41 -18.63 -1.90
C THR A 133 22.79 -19.24 -1.71
N GLU A 134 23.32 -19.19 -0.50
CA GLU A 134 24.62 -19.73 -0.11
C GLU A 134 24.46 -20.92 0.86
N GLU A 135 25.51 -21.66 1.11
CA GLU A 135 25.52 -22.67 2.16
C GLU A 135 25.15 -22.05 3.52
N GLY A 136 24.27 -22.73 4.25
CA GLY A 136 23.70 -22.23 5.49
C GLY A 136 24.78 -21.83 6.51
N ARG A 137 24.56 -20.69 7.15
CA ARG A 137 25.42 -20.23 8.22
C ARG A 137 25.08 -20.99 9.51
N PRO A 138 26.06 -21.28 10.41
CA PRO A 138 25.83 -22.12 11.59
C PRO A 138 24.73 -21.62 12.55
N TRP A 139 24.37 -20.34 12.48
CA TRP A 139 23.36 -19.70 13.33
C TRP A 139 21.99 -19.53 12.66
N GLU A 140 21.84 -19.98 11.40
CA GLU A 140 20.56 -19.90 10.70
C GLU A 140 19.74 -21.15 10.95
N GLU A 141 18.54 -20.99 11.49
CA GLU A 141 17.57 -22.07 11.51
C GLU A 141 17.07 -22.34 10.10
N ILE A 142 17.14 -23.60 9.70
CA ILE A 142 16.56 -24.03 8.42
C ILE A 142 15.07 -24.26 8.66
N LEU A 143 14.27 -23.29 8.26
CA LEU A 143 12.82 -23.46 8.26
C LEU A 143 12.43 -24.46 7.16
N PRO A 144 11.60 -25.46 7.47
CA PRO A 144 11.17 -26.42 6.47
C PRO A 144 10.38 -25.72 5.36
N VAL A 145 10.77 -25.99 4.12
CA VAL A 145 10.01 -25.49 2.94
C VAL A 145 8.60 -26.07 2.99
N ARG A 146 7.60 -25.19 2.96
CA ARG A 146 6.20 -25.62 2.88
C ARG A 146 5.95 -26.22 1.50
N LYS A 147 5.70 -27.50 1.43
CA LYS A 147 5.56 -28.26 0.16
C LYS A 147 4.45 -27.75 -0.77
N TRP A 148 3.48 -27.00 -0.23
CA TRP A 148 2.37 -26.44 -1.00
C TRP A 148 2.64 -25.00 -1.50
N LEU A 149 3.72 -24.37 -1.04
CA LEU A 149 4.22 -23.11 -1.57
C LEU A 149 5.34 -23.43 -2.55
N TYR A 150 5.02 -23.63 -3.78
CA TYR A 150 5.93 -24.14 -4.81
C TYR A 150 7.04 -23.15 -5.22
N GLN A 151 7.20 -22.05 -4.52
CA GLN A 151 8.15 -21.00 -4.82
C GLN A 151 9.13 -20.81 -3.65
N THR A 152 10.40 -20.62 -3.97
CA THR A 152 11.40 -20.20 -2.98
C THR A 152 11.25 -18.71 -2.67
N PRO A 153 11.75 -18.21 -1.54
CA PRO A 153 11.76 -16.77 -1.24
C PRO A 153 12.37 -15.93 -2.36
N GLU A 154 13.46 -16.38 -2.95
CA GLU A 154 14.11 -15.73 -4.09
C GLU A 154 13.19 -15.67 -5.31
N GLN A 155 12.55 -16.78 -5.67
CA GLN A 155 11.61 -16.83 -6.78
C GLN A 155 10.41 -15.90 -6.55
N ILE A 156 9.91 -15.82 -5.31
CA ILE A 156 8.84 -14.91 -4.93
C ILE A 156 9.29 -13.47 -5.16
N LEU A 157 10.46 -13.08 -4.64
CA LEU A 157 10.98 -11.71 -4.79
C LEU A 157 11.12 -11.29 -6.25
N ILE A 158 11.75 -12.13 -7.07
CA ILE A 158 11.97 -11.84 -8.49
C ILE A 158 10.65 -11.75 -9.25
N LYS A 159 9.77 -12.71 -9.09
CA LYS A 159 8.49 -12.74 -9.82
C LYS A 159 7.53 -11.66 -9.33
N ALA A 160 7.46 -11.43 -8.03
CA ALA A 160 6.59 -10.39 -7.46
C ALA A 160 7.02 -8.99 -7.90
N SER A 161 8.32 -8.69 -7.88
CA SER A 161 8.81 -7.39 -8.35
C SER A 161 8.51 -7.17 -9.83
N ASN A 162 8.67 -8.20 -10.65
CA ASN A 162 8.32 -8.14 -12.07
C ASN A 162 6.82 -7.94 -12.28
N GLY A 163 5.98 -8.63 -11.53
CA GLY A 163 4.51 -8.49 -11.62
C GLY A 163 4.01 -7.11 -11.21
N ALA A 164 4.50 -6.59 -10.10
CA ALA A 164 4.17 -5.25 -9.64
C ALA A 164 4.60 -4.17 -10.64
N SER A 165 5.82 -4.30 -11.15
CA SER A 165 6.41 -3.41 -12.15
C SER A 165 5.63 -3.45 -13.48
N ASP A 166 5.27 -4.65 -13.96
CA ASP A 166 4.50 -4.82 -15.20
C ASP A 166 3.16 -4.10 -15.12
N PHE A 167 2.42 -4.25 -14.02
CA PHE A 167 1.14 -3.59 -13.87
C PHE A 167 1.28 -2.08 -13.72
N GLY A 168 2.18 -1.61 -12.86
CA GLY A 168 2.42 -0.18 -12.64
C GLY A 168 2.85 0.53 -13.92
N ASN A 169 3.69 -0.11 -14.73
CA ASN A 169 4.15 0.44 -16.00
C ASN A 169 3.01 0.67 -17.01
N LYS A 170 1.98 -0.18 -17.02
CA LYS A 170 0.80 0.00 -17.90
C LYS A 170 0.00 1.27 -17.58
N PHE A 171 0.06 1.72 -16.34
CA PHE A 171 -0.58 2.95 -15.87
C PHE A 171 0.38 4.15 -15.81
N GLY A 172 1.64 3.94 -16.15
CA GLY A 172 2.66 4.97 -16.05
C GLY A 172 2.97 5.41 -14.62
N GLN A 173 2.73 4.54 -13.62
CA GLN A 173 3.05 4.83 -12.23
C GLN A 173 4.55 4.69 -11.99
N PRO A 174 5.28 5.76 -11.64
CA PRO A 174 6.69 5.66 -11.28
C PRO A 174 6.84 4.90 -9.97
N LEU A 175 7.67 3.87 -9.95
CA LEU A 175 8.08 3.20 -8.72
C LEU A 175 9.30 3.93 -8.16
N ILE A 176 9.08 4.78 -7.16
CA ILE A 176 10.10 5.70 -6.65
C ILE A 176 10.96 5.11 -5.54
N CYS A 177 10.48 4.06 -4.88
CA CYS A 177 11.17 3.41 -3.78
C CYS A 177 10.71 1.97 -3.66
N GLY A 178 11.62 1.10 -3.27
CA GLY A 178 11.35 -0.28 -2.92
C GLY A 178 12.13 -0.71 -1.68
N SER A 179 11.59 -1.68 -0.96
CA SER A 179 12.24 -2.28 0.20
C SER A 179 12.06 -3.78 0.20
N VAL A 180 13.08 -4.49 0.64
CA VAL A 180 13.03 -5.93 0.91
C VAL A 180 13.32 -6.14 2.39
N LEU A 181 12.38 -6.72 3.09
CA LEU A 181 12.50 -7.08 4.49
C LEU A 181 12.47 -8.61 4.61
N THR A 182 13.37 -9.15 5.40
CA THR A 182 13.48 -10.60 5.62
C THR A 182 13.40 -10.94 7.10
N PHE A 183 12.93 -12.14 7.40
CA PHE A 183 12.79 -12.69 8.75
C PHE A 183 13.17 -14.15 8.82
#